data_79846b1f0e704eb974ef12becdbec980
#
_entry.id   79846b1f0e704eb974ef12becdbec980
#
_cell.length_a   1.000
_cell.length_b   1.000
_cell.length_c   1.000
_cell.angle_alpha   90.00
_cell.angle_beta   90.00
_cell.angle_gamma   90.00
#
_symmetry.space_group_name_H-M   'P 1'
#
loop_
_entity.id
_entity.type
_entity.pdbx_description
1 polymer ?
#
loop_
_entity_poly.entity_id
_entity_poly.type
_entity_poly.pdbx_seq_one_letter_code
_entity_poly.pdbx_strand_id
1 'polypeptide(L)'
;MVTIEERLKLPPEANLERMERTATDLAAAIKGQREAALSRRPDPKNWAAKEVVCHLRDTEEVFMGRFQTILSMDEPKLLAPAPDLADRWAEERQYLRCDAERALEAFRKRREEALAFLRNLGPSDWQRGGLHAVRGRMTIGDWVAVMAWHDDNHLDQLQRALEGRA
;
A
#
# COMPACT_ATOMS: atom_id res chain seq x y z
N MET A 1 6.65 1.38 -15.56
CA MET A 1 6.32 0.99 -14.18
C MET A 1 7.07 -0.29 -13.85
N VAL A 2 7.69 -0.41 -12.66
CA VAL A 2 8.40 -1.63 -12.24
C VAL A 2 7.38 -2.74 -11.97
N THR A 3 7.62 -3.94 -12.49
CA THR A 3 6.74 -5.09 -12.25
C THR A 3 6.97 -5.69 -10.86
N ILE A 4 6.03 -6.51 -10.38
CA ILE A 4 6.20 -7.22 -9.11
C ILE A 4 7.37 -8.21 -9.18
N GLU A 5 7.58 -8.86 -10.31
CA GLU A 5 8.68 -9.80 -10.54
C GLU A 5 10.04 -9.10 -10.50
N GLU A 6 10.11 -7.86 -10.97
CA GLU A 6 11.33 -7.03 -10.85
C GLU A 6 11.56 -6.60 -9.40
N ARG A 7 10.49 -6.21 -8.67
CA ARG A 7 10.59 -5.85 -7.24
C ARG A 7 11.04 -7.03 -6.37
N LEU A 8 10.54 -8.23 -6.63
CA LEU A 8 10.94 -9.45 -5.91
C LEU A 8 12.42 -9.82 -6.09
N LYS A 9 13.08 -9.34 -7.15
CA LYS A 9 14.51 -9.56 -7.37
C LYS A 9 15.41 -8.53 -6.69
N LEU A 10 14.83 -7.43 -6.21
CA LEU A 10 15.60 -6.39 -5.51
C LEU A 10 15.86 -6.79 -4.06
N PRO A 11 16.97 -6.33 -3.47
CA PRO A 11 17.22 -6.53 -2.05
C PRO A 11 16.14 -5.79 -1.21
N PRO A 12 15.81 -6.29 -0.01
CA PRO A 12 14.80 -5.69 0.84
C PRO A 12 15.02 -4.18 1.09
N GLU A 13 16.27 -3.75 1.22
CA GLU A 13 16.65 -2.36 1.46
C GLU A 13 16.16 -1.43 0.34
N ALA A 14 16.30 -1.84 -0.93
CA ALA A 14 15.82 -1.05 -2.07
C ALA A 14 14.29 -0.89 -2.07
N ASN A 15 13.57 -1.91 -1.62
CA ASN A 15 12.13 -1.84 -1.46
C ASN A 15 11.72 -0.97 -0.26
N LEU A 16 12.44 -1.05 0.87
CA LEU A 16 12.23 -0.15 2.01
C LEU A 16 12.47 1.32 1.65
N GLU A 17 13.54 1.62 0.92
CA GLU A 17 13.81 2.98 0.41
C GLU A 17 12.68 3.49 -0.51
N ARG A 18 12.11 2.60 -1.33
CA ARG A 18 10.94 2.96 -2.15
C ARG A 18 9.74 3.30 -1.29
N MET A 19 9.42 2.47 -0.31
CA MET A 19 8.30 2.67 0.62
C MET A 19 8.44 3.95 1.43
N GLU A 20 9.67 4.31 1.82
CA GLU A 20 9.97 5.54 2.57
C GLU A 20 9.59 6.80 1.79
N ARG A 21 9.79 6.81 0.47
CA ARG A 21 9.48 7.95 -0.39
C ARG A 21 7.99 8.12 -0.67
N THR A 22 7.18 7.09 -0.53
CA THR A 22 5.76 7.10 -0.93
C THR A 22 4.97 8.25 -0.31
N ALA A 23 5.16 8.52 0.98
CA ALA A 23 4.46 9.63 1.65
C ALA A 23 4.83 11.01 1.07
N THR A 24 6.08 11.19 0.68
CA THR A 24 6.56 12.44 0.03
C THR A 24 6.01 12.56 -1.38
N ASP A 25 5.98 11.47 -2.13
CA ASP A 25 5.44 11.43 -3.50
C ASP A 25 3.93 11.75 -3.49
N LEU A 26 3.18 11.16 -2.56
CA LEU A 26 1.74 11.45 -2.37
C LEU A 26 1.53 12.92 -2.00
N ALA A 27 2.31 13.45 -1.05
CA ALA A 27 2.23 14.84 -0.65
C ALA A 27 2.49 15.79 -1.83
N ALA A 28 3.50 15.51 -2.64
CA ALA A 28 3.82 16.30 -3.83
C ALA A 28 2.67 16.26 -4.85
N ALA A 29 2.07 15.08 -5.06
CA ALA A 29 0.99 14.91 -6.03
C ALA A 29 -0.30 15.65 -5.65
N ILE A 30 -0.70 15.65 -4.36
CA ILE A 30 -1.94 16.31 -3.91
C ILE A 30 -1.75 17.79 -3.56
N LYS A 31 -0.51 18.27 -3.43
CA LYS A 31 -0.20 19.66 -3.04
C LYS A 31 -0.85 20.66 -3.99
N GLY A 32 -1.64 21.57 -3.42
CA GLY A 32 -2.30 22.64 -4.18
C GLY A 32 -3.45 22.17 -5.08
N GLN A 33 -3.81 20.88 -5.05
CA GLN A 33 -4.97 20.39 -5.76
C GLN A 33 -6.27 20.88 -5.09
N ARG A 34 -7.25 21.28 -5.92
CA ARG A 34 -8.57 21.66 -5.41
C ARG A 34 -9.37 20.42 -5.01
N GLU A 35 -10.21 20.55 -4.01
CA GLU A 35 -11.09 19.47 -3.55
C GLU A 35 -11.88 18.81 -4.71
N ALA A 36 -12.37 19.61 -5.65
CA ALA A 36 -13.07 19.11 -6.83
C ALA A 36 -12.19 18.19 -7.72
N ALA A 37 -10.87 18.43 -7.79
CA ALA A 37 -9.95 17.56 -8.51
C ALA A 37 -9.64 16.28 -7.72
N LEU A 38 -9.45 16.40 -6.40
CA LEU A 38 -9.19 15.27 -5.51
C LEU A 38 -10.37 14.30 -5.39
N SER A 39 -11.61 14.81 -5.52
CA SER A 39 -12.84 14.02 -5.39
C SER A 39 -13.42 13.52 -6.71
N ARG A 40 -12.86 13.95 -7.86
CA ARG A 40 -13.35 13.55 -9.17
C ARG A 40 -12.87 12.16 -9.51
N ARG A 41 -13.80 11.21 -9.64
CA ARG A 41 -13.52 9.92 -10.27
C ARG A 41 -13.40 10.10 -11.78
N PRO A 42 -12.40 9.51 -12.45
CA PRO A 42 -12.29 9.52 -13.92
C PRO A 42 -13.54 8.95 -14.60
N ASP A 43 -14.06 7.87 -14.05
CA ASP A 43 -15.32 7.21 -14.41
C ASP A 43 -15.91 6.46 -13.20
N PRO A 44 -17.12 5.84 -13.31
CA PRO A 44 -17.76 5.15 -12.18
C PRO A 44 -16.99 3.96 -11.61
N LYS A 45 -16.01 3.40 -12.35
CA LYS A 45 -15.25 2.21 -11.94
C LYS A 45 -13.86 2.53 -11.39
N ASN A 46 -13.38 3.75 -11.61
CA ASN A 46 -12.04 4.15 -11.23
C ASN A 46 -12.08 5.18 -10.10
N TRP A 47 -11.22 4.99 -9.12
CA TRP A 47 -11.16 5.81 -7.92
C TRP A 47 -10.68 7.23 -8.19
N ALA A 48 -11.19 8.17 -7.40
CA ALA A 48 -10.66 9.50 -7.28
C ALA A 48 -9.30 9.51 -6.54
N ALA A 49 -8.51 10.55 -6.73
CA ALA A 49 -7.20 10.68 -6.10
C ALA A 49 -7.24 10.52 -4.57
N LYS A 50 -8.24 11.13 -3.89
CA LYS A 50 -8.38 11.00 -2.43
C LYS A 50 -8.74 9.59 -1.98
N GLU A 51 -9.46 8.81 -2.79
CA GLU A 51 -9.78 7.42 -2.49
C GLU A 51 -8.53 6.56 -2.52
N VAL A 52 -7.61 6.83 -3.45
CA VAL A 52 -6.31 6.17 -3.50
C VAL A 52 -5.49 6.44 -2.24
N VAL A 53 -5.44 7.69 -1.76
CA VAL A 53 -4.74 8.03 -0.51
C VAL A 53 -5.36 7.29 0.69
N CYS A 54 -6.69 7.24 0.78
CA CYS A 54 -7.38 6.51 1.85
C CYS A 54 -7.12 5.01 1.79
N HIS A 55 -7.07 4.44 0.59
CA HIS A 55 -6.76 3.03 0.38
C HIS A 55 -5.34 2.70 0.85
N LEU A 56 -4.34 3.48 0.45
CA LEU A 56 -2.96 3.30 0.91
C LEU A 56 -2.85 3.38 2.43
N ARG A 57 -3.53 4.34 3.06
CA ARG A 57 -3.61 4.45 4.53
C ARG A 57 -4.13 3.17 5.18
N ASP A 58 -5.18 2.58 4.65
CA ASP A 58 -5.85 1.45 5.28
C ASP A 58 -5.14 0.13 4.99
N THR A 59 -4.47 0.00 3.86
CA THR A 59 -3.68 -1.19 3.54
C THR A 59 -2.42 -1.34 4.39
N GLU A 60 -1.89 -0.27 5.01
CA GLU A 60 -0.81 -0.38 6.00
C GLU A 60 -1.15 -1.34 7.15
N GLU A 61 -2.38 -1.28 7.67
CA GLU A 61 -2.83 -2.18 8.74
C GLU A 61 -2.85 -3.64 8.29
N VAL A 62 -3.26 -3.90 7.04
CA VAL A 62 -3.29 -5.24 6.47
C VAL A 62 -1.89 -5.83 6.36
N PHE A 63 -0.93 -5.04 5.87
CA PHE A 63 0.45 -5.50 5.74
C PHE A 63 1.10 -5.72 7.11
N MET A 64 0.91 -4.80 8.05
CA MET A 64 1.41 -4.97 9.42
C MET A 64 0.85 -6.22 10.09
N GLY A 65 -0.45 -6.48 9.95
CA GLY A 65 -1.08 -7.70 10.45
C GLY A 65 -0.46 -8.96 9.84
N ARG A 66 -0.09 -8.95 8.56
CA ARG A 66 0.61 -10.07 7.90
C ARG A 66 2.00 -10.29 8.47
N PHE A 67 2.79 -9.22 8.64
CA PHE A 67 4.13 -9.34 9.24
C PHE A 67 4.06 -9.93 10.65
N GLN A 68 3.17 -9.42 11.48
CA GLN A 68 2.96 -9.93 12.84
C GLN A 68 2.53 -11.39 12.85
N THR A 69 1.63 -11.79 11.95
CA THR A 69 1.17 -13.18 11.80
C THR A 69 2.33 -14.10 11.40
N ILE A 70 3.14 -13.71 10.41
CA ILE A 70 4.30 -14.48 9.94
C ILE A 70 5.34 -14.64 11.06
N LEU A 71 5.56 -13.60 11.88
CA LEU A 71 6.53 -13.65 12.97
C LEU A 71 6.03 -14.43 14.18
N SER A 72 4.73 -14.47 14.43
CA SER A 72 4.15 -15.15 15.59
C SER A 72 3.83 -16.63 15.37
N MET A 73 3.72 -17.07 14.11
CA MET A 73 3.29 -18.43 13.75
C MET A 73 4.30 -19.08 12.80
N ASP A 74 4.35 -20.41 12.78
CA ASP A 74 5.16 -21.17 11.83
C ASP A 74 4.36 -21.44 10.56
N GLU A 75 4.86 -20.95 9.41
CA GLU A 75 4.25 -21.09 8.07
C GLU A 75 2.73 -20.86 8.04
N PRO A 76 2.21 -19.71 8.57
CA PRO A 76 0.78 -19.50 8.63
C PRO A 76 0.13 -19.45 7.25
N LYS A 77 -1.13 -19.89 7.16
CA LYS A 77 -1.95 -19.67 5.96
C LYS A 77 -2.38 -18.20 5.90
N LEU A 78 -1.96 -17.52 4.85
CA LEU A 78 -2.28 -16.10 4.61
C LEU A 78 -3.44 -16.02 3.62
N LEU A 79 -4.57 -15.50 4.08
CA LEU A 79 -5.74 -15.32 3.24
C LEU A 79 -5.49 -14.25 2.17
N ALA A 80 -5.89 -14.54 0.93
CA ALA A 80 -6.03 -13.52 -0.09
C ALA A 80 -7.26 -12.65 0.27
N PRO A 81 -7.19 -11.33 0.12
CA PRO A 81 -8.37 -10.49 0.27
C PRO A 81 -9.41 -10.86 -0.80
N ALA A 82 -10.69 -10.70 -0.48
CA ALA A 82 -11.74 -10.81 -1.47
C ALA A 82 -11.49 -9.83 -2.61
N PRO A 83 -11.75 -10.20 -3.89
CA PRO A 83 -11.44 -9.32 -5.03
C PRO A 83 -12.09 -7.92 -4.96
N ASP A 84 -13.26 -7.82 -4.35
CA ASP A 84 -14.04 -6.60 -4.16
C ASP A 84 -13.74 -5.86 -2.85
N LEU A 85 -12.83 -6.36 -2.02
CA LEU A 85 -12.61 -5.82 -0.67
C LEU A 85 -12.23 -4.33 -0.70
N ALA A 86 -11.38 -3.94 -1.64
CA ALA A 86 -10.91 -2.56 -1.74
C ALA A 86 -12.05 -1.60 -2.10
N ASP A 87 -12.92 -1.99 -3.04
CA ASP A 87 -14.10 -1.20 -3.44
C ASP A 87 -15.12 -1.12 -2.31
N ARG A 88 -15.39 -2.24 -1.62
CA ARG A 88 -16.25 -2.23 -0.42
C ARG A 88 -15.71 -1.29 0.65
N TRP A 89 -14.41 -1.32 0.93
CA TRP A 89 -13.82 -0.38 1.89
C TRP A 89 -13.95 1.07 1.46
N ALA A 90 -13.80 1.36 0.16
CA ALA A 90 -13.99 2.72 -0.34
C ALA A 90 -15.40 3.23 -0.09
N GLU A 91 -16.41 2.37 -0.22
CA GLU A 91 -17.81 2.70 0.04
C GLU A 91 -18.12 2.73 1.54
N GLU A 92 -17.85 1.64 2.28
CA GLU A 92 -18.17 1.49 3.71
C GLU A 92 -17.48 2.55 4.57
N ARG A 93 -16.21 2.86 4.25
CA ARG A 93 -15.41 3.87 4.95
C ARG A 93 -15.53 5.26 4.35
N GLN A 94 -16.39 5.42 3.33
CA GLN A 94 -16.73 6.70 2.69
C GLN A 94 -15.48 7.50 2.26
N TYR A 95 -14.57 6.89 1.52
CA TYR A 95 -13.30 7.50 1.11
C TYR A 95 -13.48 8.83 0.38
N LEU A 96 -14.54 9.00 -0.42
CA LEU A 96 -14.84 10.28 -1.09
C LEU A 96 -15.21 11.42 -0.12
N ARG A 97 -15.57 11.11 1.12
CA ARG A 97 -15.86 12.12 2.16
C ARG A 97 -14.66 12.40 3.05
N CYS A 98 -13.58 11.63 2.92
CA CYS A 98 -12.37 11.85 3.69
C CYS A 98 -11.65 13.13 3.24
N ASP A 99 -10.96 13.76 4.18
CA ASP A 99 -9.98 14.79 3.92
C ASP A 99 -8.67 14.13 3.45
N ALA A 100 -8.18 14.50 2.27
CA ALA A 100 -7.01 13.87 1.66
C ALA A 100 -5.72 14.15 2.45
N GLU A 101 -5.57 15.35 3.02
CA GLU A 101 -4.39 15.71 3.80
C GLU A 101 -4.35 14.96 5.13
N ARG A 102 -5.49 14.83 5.81
CA ARG A 102 -5.62 14.01 7.03
C ARG A 102 -5.39 12.53 6.75
N ALA A 103 -5.88 12.02 5.62
CA ALA A 103 -5.64 10.65 5.21
C ALA A 103 -4.15 10.40 4.93
N LEU A 104 -3.48 11.35 4.26
CA LEU A 104 -2.04 11.31 4.01
C LEU A 104 -1.23 11.35 5.32
N GLU A 105 -1.60 12.19 6.27
CA GLU A 105 -0.91 12.26 7.56
C GLU A 105 -1.05 10.94 8.35
N ALA A 106 -2.25 10.33 8.34
CA ALA A 106 -2.46 9.03 8.94
C ALA A 106 -1.66 7.92 8.22
N PHE A 107 -1.57 7.96 6.87
CA PHE A 107 -0.72 7.07 6.09
C PHE A 107 0.75 7.23 6.48
N ARG A 108 1.25 8.46 6.55
CA ARG A 108 2.65 8.76 6.92
C ARG A 108 3.01 8.14 8.26
N LYS A 109 2.19 8.37 9.27
CA LYS A 109 2.41 7.81 10.62
C LYS A 109 2.48 6.28 10.60
N ARG A 110 1.52 5.61 9.94
CA ARG A 110 1.50 4.15 9.84
C ARG A 110 2.70 3.61 9.07
N ARG A 111 3.11 4.30 8.01
CA ARG A 111 4.29 3.94 7.21
C ARG A 111 5.58 4.09 8.02
N GLU A 112 5.73 5.12 8.81
CA GLU A 112 6.86 5.31 9.71
C GLU A 112 6.92 4.17 10.76
N GLU A 113 5.78 3.80 11.34
CA GLU A 113 5.68 2.67 12.27
C GLU A 113 6.05 1.35 11.59
N ALA A 114 5.57 1.10 10.37
CA ALA A 114 5.89 -0.10 9.59
C ALA A 114 7.39 -0.17 9.22
N LEU A 115 7.97 0.93 8.77
CA LEU A 115 9.40 1.00 8.44
C LEU A 115 10.28 0.79 9.68
N ALA A 116 9.92 1.40 10.82
CA ALA A 116 10.62 1.20 12.08
C ALA A 116 10.56 -0.27 12.52
N PHE A 117 9.40 -0.89 12.41
CA PHE A 117 9.22 -2.31 12.71
C PHE A 117 10.10 -3.19 11.82
N LEU A 118 10.06 -3.00 10.48
CA LEU A 118 10.80 -3.81 9.52
C LEU A 118 12.33 -3.64 9.67
N ARG A 119 12.82 -2.44 9.98
CA ARG A 119 14.24 -2.16 10.19
C ARG A 119 14.81 -2.79 11.45
N ASN A 120 13.95 -3.13 12.43
CA ASN A 120 14.35 -3.81 13.65
C ASN A 120 14.37 -5.34 13.54
N LEU A 121 13.98 -5.90 12.38
CA LEU A 121 14.00 -7.35 12.16
C LEU A 121 15.42 -7.88 11.98
N GLY A 122 15.69 -9.03 12.61
CA GLY A 122 16.94 -9.75 12.40
C GLY A 122 17.01 -10.46 11.04
N PRO A 123 18.19 -10.86 10.57
CA PRO A 123 18.36 -11.55 9.27
C PRO A 123 17.47 -12.80 9.12
N SER A 124 17.26 -13.56 10.20
CA SER A 124 16.39 -14.75 10.18
C SER A 124 14.92 -14.40 10.00
N ASP A 125 14.47 -13.25 10.52
CA ASP A 125 13.07 -12.84 10.44
C ASP A 125 12.66 -12.53 9.00
N TRP A 126 13.55 -11.95 8.22
CA TRP A 126 13.33 -11.65 6.80
C TRP A 126 13.02 -12.90 5.96
N GLN A 127 13.51 -14.07 6.38
CA GLN A 127 13.28 -15.34 5.70
C GLN A 127 12.04 -16.09 6.21
N ARG A 128 11.45 -15.63 7.31
CA ARG A 128 10.17 -16.17 7.77
C ARG A 128 9.08 -15.87 6.76
N GLY A 129 8.14 -16.78 6.62
CA GLY A 129 7.11 -16.67 5.58
C GLY A 129 5.80 -17.31 6.00
N GLY A 130 4.85 -17.26 5.10
CA GLY A 130 3.55 -17.91 5.20
C GLY A 130 3.06 -18.34 3.83
N LEU A 131 2.03 -19.20 3.81
CA LEU A 131 1.46 -19.76 2.61
C LEU A 131 0.30 -18.89 2.09
N HIS A 132 0.56 -18.12 1.04
CA HIS A 132 -0.49 -17.37 0.36
C HIS A 132 -1.23 -18.26 -0.64
N ALA A 133 -2.57 -18.20 -0.65
CA ALA A 133 -3.42 -19.10 -1.42
C ALA A 133 -3.13 -19.13 -2.94
N VAL A 134 -2.65 -18.01 -3.50
CA VAL A 134 -2.40 -17.86 -4.95
C VAL A 134 -0.91 -17.87 -5.29
N ARG A 135 -0.05 -17.27 -4.41
CA ARG A 135 1.37 -17.06 -4.68
C ARG A 135 2.29 -18.09 -4.05
N GLY A 136 1.75 -19.06 -3.31
CA GLY A 136 2.54 -20.04 -2.55
C GLY A 136 3.23 -19.40 -1.33
N ARG A 137 4.39 -19.93 -0.96
CA ARG A 137 5.16 -19.41 0.18
C ARG A 137 5.69 -18.02 -0.14
N MET A 138 5.42 -17.07 0.76
CA MET A 138 5.92 -15.69 0.66
C MET A 138 6.60 -15.30 1.97
N THR A 139 7.83 -14.83 1.87
CA THR A 139 8.63 -14.33 3.00
C THR A 139 8.22 -12.89 3.37
N ILE A 140 8.71 -12.38 4.50
CA ILE A 140 8.58 -10.96 4.84
C ILE A 140 9.23 -10.10 3.74
N GLY A 141 10.39 -10.49 3.22
CA GLY A 141 11.05 -9.79 2.11
C GLY A 141 10.16 -9.71 0.86
N ASP A 142 9.48 -10.81 0.51
CA ASP A 142 8.55 -10.82 -0.62
C ASP A 142 7.36 -9.87 -0.40
N TRP A 143 6.83 -9.81 0.82
CA TRP A 143 5.73 -8.89 1.15
C TRP A 143 6.16 -7.42 1.12
N VAL A 144 7.39 -7.11 1.53
CA VAL A 144 7.95 -5.75 1.40
C VAL A 144 8.09 -5.37 -0.07
N ALA A 145 8.51 -6.30 -0.94
CA ALA A 145 8.53 -6.08 -2.39
C ALA A 145 7.11 -5.85 -2.96
N VAL A 146 6.12 -6.61 -2.48
CA VAL A 146 4.70 -6.40 -2.84
C VAL A 146 4.21 -5.02 -2.41
N MET A 147 4.55 -4.55 -1.19
CA MET A 147 4.18 -3.21 -0.73
C MET A 147 4.79 -2.12 -1.61
N ALA A 148 6.08 -2.21 -1.93
CA ALA A 148 6.74 -1.23 -2.79
C ALA A 148 6.13 -1.20 -4.20
N TRP A 149 5.79 -2.36 -4.76
CA TRP A 149 5.07 -2.46 -6.03
C TRP A 149 3.66 -1.88 -5.94
N HIS A 150 2.94 -2.15 -4.87
CA HIS A 150 1.60 -1.63 -4.61
C HIS A 150 1.60 -0.10 -4.53
N ASP A 151 2.59 0.48 -3.86
CA ASP A 151 2.79 1.91 -3.79
C ASP A 151 2.97 2.54 -5.19
N ASP A 152 3.83 1.95 -6.03
CA ASP A 152 4.06 2.44 -7.40
C ASP A 152 2.79 2.44 -8.23
N ASN A 153 2.00 1.35 -8.14
CA ASN A 153 0.74 1.24 -8.89
C ASN A 153 -0.28 2.29 -8.45
N HIS A 154 -0.39 2.52 -7.15
CA HIS A 154 -1.35 3.48 -6.62
C HIS A 154 -0.90 4.93 -6.82
N LEU A 155 0.38 5.22 -6.84
CA LEU A 155 0.89 6.55 -7.25
C LEU A 155 0.56 6.84 -8.72
N ASP A 156 0.74 5.87 -9.61
CA ASP A 156 0.33 6.01 -11.01
C ASP A 156 -1.19 6.18 -11.14
N GLN A 157 -1.97 5.38 -10.40
CA GLN A 157 -3.43 5.51 -10.37
C GLN A 157 -3.87 6.89 -9.89
N LEU A 158 -3.26 7.41 -8.81
CA LEU A 158 -3.54 8.75 -8.29
C LEU A 158 -3.24 9.82 -9.34
N GLN A 159 -2.11 9.73 -10.02
CA GLN A 159 -1.74 10.67 -11.07
C GLN A 159 -2.75 10.64 -12.22
N ARG A 160 -3.12 9.45 -12.72
CA ARG A 160 -4.16 9.30 -13.75
C ARG A 160 -5.50 9.90 -13.30
N ALA A 161 -5.90 9.66 -12.05
CA ALA A 161 -7.14 10.21 -11.51
C ALA A 161 -7.14 11.74 -11.50
N LEU A 162 -6.03 12.38 -11.10
CA LEU A 162 -5.87 13.85 -11.14
C LEU A 162 -5.97 14.40 -12.56
N GLU A 163 -5.44 13.67 -13.55
CA GLU A 163 -5.51 14.02 -14.97
C GLU A 163 -6.88 13.71 -15.60
N GLY A 164 -7.79 13.05 -14.86
CA GLY A 164 -9.10 12.63 -15.36
C GLY A 164 -9.04 11.44 -16.31
N ARG A 165 -8.00 10.61 -16.18
CA ARG A 165 -7.79 9.37 -16.94
C ARG A 165 -8.09 8.14 -16.08
N ALA A 166 -8.69 7.12 -16.69
CA ALA A 166 -8.92 5.81 -16.07
C ALA A 166 -7.63 4.98 -15.97
#